data_5e476c6133231dff3306ee955e52cd4c
#
_entry.id   5e476c6133231dff3306ee955e52cd4c
#
_cell.length_a   1.000
_cell.length_b   1.000
_cell.length_c   1.000
_cell.angle_alpha   90.00
_cell.angle_beta   90.00
_cell.angle_gamma   90.00
#
_symmetry.space_group_name_H-M   'P 1'
#
loop_
_entity.id
_entity.type
_entity.pdbx_description
1 polymer ?
#
loop_
_entity_poly.entity_id
_entity_poly.type
_entity_poly.pdbx_seq_one_letter_code
_entity_poly.pdbx_strand_id
1 'polypeptide(L)'
;TGPHPVIAHPPCERFGRWAGVNAGQDDGCFAAALASVRTFGGVIEHPADSLAWRINGLAAPPRKGGWISAGDGVGWTCCVEQGHYGHRARKATWLYAAHTKLPALTWGASEATIKPRPGRDPVRERRIGAVQRMSRKQRRATPPPFRDLLISIAATAAPTHQLTEVNIP
;
A
#
# COMPACT_ATOMS: atom_id res chain seq x y z
N THR A 1 -8.36 23.42 -14.07
CA THR A 1 -7.45 22.53 -13.31
C THR A 1 -7.52 21.17 -13.96
N GLY A 2 -6.42 20.70 -14.53
CA GLY A 2 -6.30 19.39 -15.17
C GLY A 2 -6.40 18.24 -14.15
N PRO A 3 -6.45 16.99 -14.62
CA PRO A 3 -6.46 15.83 -13.73
C PRO A 3 -5.17 15.78 -12.92
N HIS A 4 -5.32 15.56 -11.62
CA HIS A 4 -4.18 15.45 -10.70
C HIS A 4 -3.90 13.98 -10.38
N PRO A 5 -2.62 13.59 -10.15
CA PRO A 5 -2.29 12.25 -9.72
C PRO A 5 -2.92 11.94 -8.36
N VAL A 6 -3.22 10.67 -8.15
CA VAL A 6 -3.94 10.19 -6.98
C VAL A 6 -3.00 9.50 -6.00
N ILE A 7 -3.11 9.82 -4.72
CA ILE A 7 -2.54 9.05 -3.61
C ILE A 7 -3.70 8.58 -2.76
N ALA A 8 -3.89 7.26 -2.63
CA ALA A 8 -5.03 6.71 -1.94
C ALA A 8 -4.62 5.73 -0.83
N HIS A 9 -5.32 5.85 0.31
CA HIS A 9 -5.25 4.95 1.45
C HIS A 9 -6.66 4.46 1.81
N PRO A 10 -7.25 3.56 1.00
CA PRO A 10 -8.60 3.07 1.24
C PRO A 10 -8.74 2.38 2.60
N PRO A 11 -9.94 2.36 3.21
CA PRO A 11 -10.18 1.63 4.45
C PRO A 11 -9.79 0.16 4.35
N CYS A 12 -9.01 -0.34 5.32
CA CYS A 12 -8.47 -1.70 5.26
C CYS A 12 -9.19 -2.69 6.18
N GLU A 13 -10.16 -2.25 6.97
CA GLU A 13 -10.79 -3.09 8.00
C GLU A 13 -11.50 -4.32 7.41
N ARG A 14 -12.15 -4.17 6.25
CA ARG A 14 -12.81 -5.26 5.53
C ARG A 14 -11.84 -6.25 4.88
N PHE A 15 -10.64 -5.81 4.54
CA PHE A 15 -9.72 -6.56 3.69
C PHE A 15 -8.49 -7.09 4.41
N GLY A 16 -8.32 -6.75 5.69
CA GLY A 16 -7.17 -7.15 6.47
C GLY A 16 -7.30 -8.56 7.03
N ARG A 17 -6.24 -9.04 7.69
CA ARG A 17 -6.18 -10.36 8.34
C ARG A 17 -7.34 -10.63 9.33
N TRP A 18 -8.04 -9.61 9.80
CA TRP A 18 -9.13 -9.66 10.76
C TRP A 18 -10.49 -9.29 10.15
N ALA A 19 -10.61 -9.38 8.85
CA ALA A 19 -11.83 -9.04 8.11
C ALA A 19 -13.08 -9.81 8.57
N GLY A 20 -12.90 -11.04 9.09
CA GLY A 20 -14.02 -11.85 9.61
C GLY A 20 -14.51 -11.44 11.00
N VAL A 21 -13.71 -10.63 11.73
CA VAL A 21 -14.04 -10.19 13.11
C VAL A 21 -14.55 -8.75 13.13
N ASN A 22 -14.05 -7.93 12.20
CA ASN A 22 -14.45 -6.53 12.05
C ASN A 22 -15.07 -6.39 10.66
N ALA A 23 -16.38 -6.59 10.55
CA ALA A 23 -17.13 -6.42 9.31
C ALA A 23 -17.28 -4.93 8.91
N GLY A 24 -16.18 -4.18 8.95
CA GLY A 24 -16.15 -2.83 8.41
C GLY A 24 -16.55 -2.85 6.94
N GLN A 25 -17.38 -1.90 6.52
CA GLN A 25 -17.71 -1.75 5.11
C GLN A 25 -16.64 -0.89 4.46
N ASP A 26 -16.28 -1.24 3.22
CA ASP A 26 -15.39 -0.43 2.40
C ASP A 26 -16.17 0.58 1.55
N ASP A 27 -17.47 0.37 1.41
CA ASP A 27 -18.39 1.18 0.58
C ASP A 27 -17.86 1.45 -0.83
N GLY A 28 -17.10 0.50 -1.39
CA GLY A 28 -16.47 0.63 -2.70
C GLY A 28 -15.26 1.54 -2.78
N CYS A 29 -14.75 2.03 -1.65
CA CYS A 29 -13.62 2.97 -1.62
C CYS A 29 -12.36 2.42 -2.31
N PHE A 30 -12.03 1.13 -2.12
CA PHE A 30 -10.88 0.55 -2.80
C PHE A 30 -11.06 0.51 -4.31
N ALA A 31 -12.23 0.07 -4.80
CA ALA A 31 -12.52 0.01 -6.22
C ALA A 31 -12.52 1.41 -6.86
N ALA A 32 -13.08 2.41 -6.17
CA ALA A 32 -13.07 3.80 -6.62
C ALA A 32 -11.65 4.38 -6.68
N ALA A 33 -10.82 4.11 -5.66
CA ALA A 33 -9.40 4.50 -5.64
C ALA A 33 -8.64 3.85 -6.80
N LEU A 34 -8.87 2.55 -7.05
CA LEU A 34 -8.24 1.81 -8.14
C LEU A 34 -8.62 2.39 -9.51
N ALA A 35 -9.90 2.66 -9.74
CA ALA A 35 -10.38 3.31 -10.96
C ALA A 35 -9.74 4.69 -11.14
N SER A 36 -9.67 5.49 -10.09
CA SER A 36 -9.05 6.82 -10.13
C SER A 36 -7.55 6.76 -10.47
N VAL A 37 -6.80 5.85 -9.83
CA VAL A 37 -5.36 5.69 -10.12
C VAL A 37 -5.11 5.15 -11.52
N ARG A 38 -5.97 4.27 -12.03
CA ARG A 38 -5.90 3.79 -13.42
C ARG A 38 -6.16 4.90 -14.44
N THR A 39 -7.02 5.85 -14.10
CA THR A 39 -7.39 6.95 -15.01
C THR A 39 -6.39 8.11 -14.95
N PHE A 40 -6.00 8.52 -13.75
CA PHE A 40 -5.25 9.76 -13.55
C PHE A 40 -3.79 9.54 -13.18
N GLY A 41 -3.37 8.29 -13.03
CA GLY A 41 -2.06 7.93 -12.50
C GLY A 41 -1.96 8.13 -10.98
N GLY A 42 -0.93 7.55 -10.39
CA GLY A 42 -0.69 7.68 -8.96
C GLY A 42 -0.42 6.36 -8.25
N VAL A 43 -0.72 6.31 -6.95
CA VAL A 43 -0.39 5.17 -6.09
C VAL A 43 -1.47 4.90 -5.04
N ILE A 44 -1.75 3.61 -4.82
CA ILE A 44 -2.56 3.12 -3.69
C ILE A 44 -1.64 2.43 -2.70
N GLU A 45 -1.83 2.72 -1.42
CA GLU A 45 -1.20 2.04 -0.29
C GLU A 45 -2.22 1.21 0.46
N HIS A 46 -1.89 -0.05 0.75
CA HIS A 46 -2.74 -0.91 1.57
C HIS A 46 -1.89 -1.91 2.38
N PRO A 47 -2.35 -2.39 3.53
CA PRO A 47 -1.63 -3.43 4.26
C PRO A 47 -1.37 -4.66 3.40
N ALA A 48 -0.19 -5.25 3.56
CA ALA A 48 0.13 -6.50 2.86
C ALA A 48 -0.85 -7.63 3.23
N ASP A 49 -1.02 -8.57 2.30
CA ASP A 49 -2.00 -9.67 2.35
C ASP A 49 -3.46 -9.19 2.34
N SER A 50 -3.71 -8.00 1.82
CA SER A 50 -5.06 -7.48 1.68
C SER A 50 -5.88 -8.30 0.69
N LEU A 51 -7.07 -8.69 1.11
CA LEU A 51 -8.04 -9.34 0.23
C LEU A 51 -8.50 -8.43 -0.92
N ALA A 52 -8.34 -7.11 -0.79
CA ALA A 52 -8.70 -6.14 -1.81
C ALA A 52 -8.01 -6.43 -3.15
N TRP A 53 -6.74 -6.87 -3.14
CA TRP A 53 -6.02 -7.28 -4.36
C TRP A 53 -6.74 -8.39 -5.10
N ARG A 54 -7.01 -9.48 -4.41
CA ARG A 54 -7.70 -10.64 -4.99
C ARG A 54 -9.12 -10.29 -5.49
N ILE A 55 -9.87 -9.53 -4.71
CA ILE A 55 -11.26 -9.15 -5.05
C ILE A 55 -11.29 -8.28 -6.30
N ASN A 56 -10.26 -7.46 -6.52
CA ASN A 56 -10.16 -6.57 -7.68
C ASN A 56 -9.28 -7.14 -8.81
N GLY A 57 -8.96 -8.45 -8.78
CA GLY A 57 -8.22 -9.13 -9.85
C GLY A 57 -6.75 -8.72 -9.95
N LEU A 58 -6.16 -8.18 -8.90
CA LEU A 58 -4.76 -7.76 -8.88
C LEU A 58 -3.83 -8.89 -8.44
N ALA A 59 -2.67 -8.99 -9.08
CA ALA A 59 -1.62 -9.91 -8.69
C ALA A 59 -1.02 -9.52 -7.33
N ALA A 60 -0.91 -10.49 -6.42
CA ALA A 60 -0.26 -10.30 -5.12
C ALA A 60 1.26 -10.17 -5.31
N PRO A 61 1.88 -9.10 -4.80
CA PRO A 61 3.32 -8.92 -4.96
C PRO A 61 4.13 -9.84 -4.06
N PRO A 62 5.35 -10.24 -4.49
CA PRO A 62 6.21 -11.11 -3.69
C PRO A 62 6.68 -10.39 -2.41
N ARG A 63 6.71 -11.13 -1.31
CA ARG A 63 7.15 -10.61 0.00
C ARG A 63 8.59 -10.11 0.03
N LYS A 64 9.46 -10.66 -0.82
CA LYS A 64 10.85 -10.22 -0.97
C LYS A 64 11.00 -8.86 -1.63
N GLY A 65 9.91 -8.30 -2.16
CA GLY A 65 9.89 -7.01 -2.85
C GLY A 65 10.11 -7.13 -4.37
N GLY A 66 10.29 -6.00 -4.99
CA GLY A 66 10.34 -5.83 -6.44
C GLY A 66 8.97 -5.45 -7.01
N TRP A 67 8.99 -4.62 -8.07
CA TRP A 67 7.80 -4.30 -8.84
C TRP A 67 7.47 -5.44 -9.80
N ILE A 68 6.23 -5.87 -9.82
CA ILE A 68 5.69 -6.83 -10.80
C ILE A 68 4.44 -6.24 -11.44
N SER A 69 4.07 -6.74 -12.63
CA SER A 69 2.78 -6.37 -13.23
C SER A 69 1.63 -6.70 -12.26
N ALA A 70 0.69 -5.79 -12.14
CA ALA A 70 -0.51 -6.01 -11.34
C ALA A 70 -1.51 -7.00 -11.98
N GLY A 71 -1.25 -7.43 -13.22
CA GLY A 71 -2.10 -8.38 -13.96
C GLY A 71 -3.33 -7.75 -14.63
N ASP A 72 -3.51 -6.44 -14.50
CA ASP A 72 -4.65 -5.69 -15.05
C ASP A 72 -4.33 -4.95 -16.37
N GLY A 73 -3.12 -5.14 -16.91
CA GLY A 73 -2.65 -4.48 -18.12
C GLY A 73 -2.28 -3.00 -17.97
N VAL A 74 -2.46 -2.41 -16.78
CA VAL A 74 -2.26 -0.98 -16.54
C VAL A 74 -1.20 -0.70 -15.49
N GLY A 75 -1.30 -1.37 -14.36
CA GLY A 75 -0.53 -1.02 -13.17
C GLY A 75 0.55 -2.04 -12.78
N TRP A 76 1.30 -1.63 -11.77
CA TRP A 76 2.37 -2.39 -11.14
C TRP A 76 2.11 -2.49 -9.65
N THR A 77 2.53 -3.58 -9.06
CA THR A 77 2.39 -3.81 -7.62
C THR A 77 3.70 -4.24 -7.00
N CYS A 78 3.92 -3.87 -5.74
CA CYS A 78 5.08 -4.31 -4.97
C CYS A 78 4.75 -4.48 -3.50
N CYS A 79 5.61 -5.21 -2.79
CA CYS A 79 5.58 -5.30 -1.33
C CYS A 79 6.78 -4.56 -0.75
N VAL A 80 6.53 -3.64 0.17
CA VAL A 80 7.55 -2.86 0.87
C VAL A 80 7.28 -2.84 2.37
N GLU A 81 8.32 -2.75 3.19
CA GLU A 81 8.14 -2.55 4.64
C GLU A 81 8.33 -1.08 5.01
N GLN A 82 7.33 -0.50 5.66
CA GLN A 82 7.40 0.89 6.15
C GLN A 82 8.48 1.09 7.22
N GLY A 83 9.00 0.00 7.80
CA GLY A 83 10.14 0.04 8.72
C GLY A 83 11.41 0.62 8.09
N HIS A 84 11.62 0.44 6.79
CA HIS A 84 12.72 1.09 6.05
C HIS A 84 12.54 2.61 5.94
N TYR A 85 11.35 3.11 6.19
CA TYR A 85 10.96 4.51 6.05
C TYR A 85 10.54 5.12 7.38
N GLY A 86 11.09 4.62 8.50
CA GLY A 86 10.91 5.21 9.82
C GLY A 86 9.72 4.70 10.64
N HIS A 87 8.96 3.70 10.15
CA HIS A 87 7.95 3.07 11.00
C HIS A 87 8.64 2.19 12.06
N ARG A 88 8.28 2.37 13.34
CA ARG A 88 8.92 1.68 14.47
C ARG A 88 8.72 0.16 14.47
N ALA A 89 7.73 -0.33 13.75
CA ALA A 89 7.44 -1.75 13.61
C ALA A 89 7.56 -2.19 12.16
N ARG A 90 7.82 -3.49 11.94
CA ARG A 90 7.67 -4.09 10.63
C ARG A 90 6.21 -3.97 10.19
N LYS A 91 5.97 -3.12 9.22
CA LYS A 91 4.65 -2.88 8.63
C LYS A 91 4.76 -3.16 7.13
N ALA A 92 4.55 -4.43 6.78
CA ALA A 92 4.53 -4.82 5.38
C ALA A 92 3.30 -4.23 4.69
N THR A 93 3.53 -3.65 3.54
CA THR A 93 2.58 -2.80 2.82
C THR A 93 2.63 -3.16 1.35
N TRP A 94 1.48 -3.25 0.71
CA TRP A 94 1.38 -3.39 -0.74
C TRP A 94 1.09 -2.04 -1.37
N LEU A 95 1.81 -1.77 -2.46
CA LEU A 95 1.56 -0.62 -3.32
C LEU A 95 1.03 -1.10 -4.66
N TYR A 96 0.08 -0.34 -5.20
CA TYR A 96 -0.31 -0.38 -6.60
C TYR A 96 0.00 0.97 -7.20
N ALA A 97 0.69 1.01 -8.35
CA ALA A 97 1.03 2.24 -9.04
C ALA A 97 0.70 2.13 -10.54
N ALA A 98 0.14 3.18 -11.12
CA ALA A 98 -0.17 3.24 -12.55
C ALA A 98 0.24 4.59 -13.14
N HIS A 99 0.70 4.57 -14.38
CA HIS A 99 1.13 5.76 -15.13
C HIS A 99 2.21 6.59 -14.44
N THR A 100 3.03 5.95 -13.59
CA THR A 100 4.11 6.59 -12.83
C THR A 100 5.45 5.97 -13.14
N LYS A 101 6.54 6.66 -12.83
CA LYS A 101 7.86 6.03 -12.77
C LYS A 101 7.91 5.14 -11.53
N LEU A 102 8.48 3.95 -11.69
CA LEU A 102 8.65 2.98 -10.63
C LEU A 102 10.06 3.12 -10.03
N PRO A 103 10.22 3.73 -8.84
CA PRO A 103 11.53 3.89 -8.24
C PRO A 103 12.08 2.56 -7.73
N ALA A 104 13.41 2.48 -7.62
CA ALA A 104 14.03 1.46 -6.79
C ALA A 104 13.69 1.73 -5.32
N LEU A 105 13.19 0.71 -4.61
CA LEU A 105 12.82 0.79 -3.20
C LEU A 105 13.75 -0.09 -2.37
N THR A 106 13.76 0.12 -1.05
CA THR A 106 14.43 -0.80 -0.13
C THR A 106 13.53 -2.02 0.08
N TRP A 107 14.00 -3.18 -0.40
CA TRP A 107 13.23 -4.42 -0.40
C TRP A 107 13.50 -5.30 0.81
N GLY A 108 12.57 -6.22 1.06
CA GLY A 108 12.69 -7.24 2.09
C GLY A 108 12.33 -6.75 3.49
N ALA A 109 12.78 -7.53 4.48
CA ALA A 109 12.48 -7.26 5.89
C ALA A 109 13.31 -6.09 6.41
N SER A 110 12.65 -5.14 7.08
CA SER A 110 13.34 -4.05 7.76
C SER A 110 13.93 -4.51 9.10
N GLU A 111 14.90 -3.76 9.62
CA GLU A 111 15.51 -4.00 10.94
C GLU A 111 14.59 -3.60 12.10
N ALA A 112 13.40 -3.06 11.83
CA ALA A 112 12.46 -2.67 12.87
C ALA A 112 12.15 -3.87 13.79
N THR A 113 12.42 -3.72 15.07
CA THR A 113 12.31 -4.79 16.07
C THR A 113 10.89 -5.02 16.57
N ILE A 114 10.07 -3.97 16.53
CA ILE A 114 8.69 -4.00 17.02
C ILE A 114 7.79 -4.63 15.95
N LYS A 115 7.01 -5.65 16.34
CA LYS A 115 5.96 -6.21 15.48
C LYS A 115 4.62 -5.57 15.85
N PRO A 116 3.87 -5.01 14.88
CA PRO A 116 2.51 -4.56 15.16
C PRO A 116 1.67 -5.75 15.62
N ARG A 117 1.18 -5.73 16.85
CA ARG A 117 0.30 -6.77 17.38
C ARG A 117 -0.98 -6.15 17.91
N PRO A 118 -2.14 -6.65 17.50
CA PRO A 118 -3.37 -6.42 18.22
C PRO A 118 -3.38 -7.30 19.47
N GLY A 119 -3.78 -6.72 20.60
CA GLY A 119 -4.07 -7.47 21.80
C GLY A 119 -2.86 -7.86 22.68
N ARG A 120 -3.19 -8.42 23.83
CA ARG A 120 -2.27 -8.96 24.82
C ARG A 120 -2.19 -10.48 24.61
N ASP A 121 -0.97 -11.02 24.53
CA ASP A 121 -0.71 -12.45 24.55
C ASP A 121 0.05 -12.79 25.83
N PRO A 122 -0.67 -13.09 26.94
CA PRO A 122 -0.03 -13.31 28.24
C PRO A 122 0.92 -14.50 28.26
N VAL A 123 0.65 -15.52 27.44
CA VAL A 123 1.48 -16.74 27.40
C VAL A 123 2.83 -16.41 26.77
N ARG A 124 2.80 -15.66 25.69
CA ARG A 124 4.03 -15.26 25.01
C ARG A 124 4.83 -14.22 25.81
N GLU A 125 4.15 -13.29 26.50
CA GLU A 125 4.80 -12.30 27.35
C GLU A 125 5.57 -12.93 28.52
N ARG A 126 5.06 -14.03 29.08
CA ARG A 126 5.79 -14.82 30.09
C ARG A 126 7.06 -15.47 29.56
N ARG A 127 7.09 -15.84 28.26
CA ARG A 127 8.25 -16.53 27.64
C ARG A 127 9.34 -15.58 27.16
N ILE A 128 8.99 -14.38 26.69
CA ILE A 128 9.92 -13.46 26.01
C ILE A 128 9.99 -12.06 26.63
N GLY A 129 9.38 -11.88 27.81
CA GLY A 129 9.27 -10.58 28.48
C GLY A 129 8.24 -9.65 27.84
N ALA A 130 8.07 -8.48 28.47
CA ALA A 130 7.13 -7.47 28.00
C ALA A 130 7.53 -6.96 26.61
N VAL A 131 6.68 -7.23 25.61
CA VAL A 131 6.90 -6.74 24.25
C VAL A 131 6.42 -5.30 24.16
N GLN A 132 7.28 -4.40 23.71
CA GLN A 132 6.92 -3.01 23.48
C GLN A 132 5.73 -2.92 22.52
N ARG A 133 4.65 -2.27 22.95
CA ARG A 133 3.38 -2.18 22.20
C ARG A 133 3.23 -0.82 21.56
N MET A 134 2.59 -0.84 20.40
CA MET A 134 2.15 0.37 19.72
C MET A 134 0.66 0.58 19.92
N SER A 135 0.25 1.81 20.21
CA SER A 135 -1.15 2.19 20.20
C SER A 135 -1.79 2.00 18.82
N ARG A 136 -3.12 1.95 18.73
CA ARG A 136 -3.84 1.86 17.44
C ARG A 136 -3.45 3.02 16.51
N LYS A 137 -3.32 4.24 17.05
CA LYS A 137 -2.89 5.43 16.33
C LYS A 137 -1.48 5.24 15.73
N GLN A 138 -0.52 4.79 16.52
CA GLN A 138 0.86 4.56 16.08
C GLN A 138 0.94 3.47 15.00
N ARG A 139 0.17 2.38 15.10
CA ARG A 139 0.14 1.32 14.10
C ARG A 139 -0.43 1.77 12.74
N ARG A 140 -1.38 2.71 12.78
CA ARG A 140 -2.02 3.25 11.57
C ARG A 140 -1.23 4.39 10.95
N ALA A 141 -0.34 5.02 11.71
CA ALA A 141 0.42 6.16 11.23
C ALA A 141 1.26 5.78 10.00
N THR A 142 1.29 6.69 9.05
CA THR A 142 2.20 6.65 7.90
C THR A 142 3.39 7.54 8.24
N PRO A 143 4.62 7.01 8.34
CA PRO A 143 5.79 7.82 8.64
C PRO A 143 6.00 8.90 7.56
N PRO A 144 6.50 10.10 7.93
CA PRO A 144 6.76 11.15 6.97
C PRO A 144 7.63 10.72 5.77
N PRO A 145 8.76 9.98 5.95
CA PRO A 145 9.54 9.52 4.80
C PRO A 145 8.77 8.59 3.86
N PHE A 146 7.86 7.76 4.40
CA PHE A 146 7.03 6.90 3.56
C PHE A 146 5.93 7.67 2.82
N ARG A 147 5.33 8.66 3.48
CA ARG A 147 4.41 9.60 2.83
C ARG A 147 5.10 10.34 1.69
N ASP A 148 6.30 10.84 1.92
CA ASP A 148 7.07 11.61 0.93
C ASP A 148 7.47 10.72 -0.26
N LEU A 149 7.75 9.43 -0.02
CA LEU A 149 7.93 8.44 -1.08
C LEU A 149 6.66 8.30 -1.94
N LEU A 150 5.48 8.15 -1.34
CA LEU A 150 4.22 8.04 -2.10
C LEU A 150 3.95 9.30 -2.92
N ILE A 151 4.22 10.47 -2.35
CA ILE A 151 4.11 11.76 -3.07
C ILE A 151 5.09 11.78 -4.26
N SER A 152 6.33 11.35 -4.06
CA SER A 152 7.33 11.32 -5.13
C SER A 152 6.94 10.39 -6.28
N ILE A 153 6.36 9.22 -5.99
CA ILE A 153 5.84 8.30 -7.01
C ILE A 153 4.70 8.97 -7.78
N ALA A 154 3.70 9.48 -7.07
CA ALA A 154 2.54 10.10 -7.68
C ALA A 154 2.90 11.34 -8.52
N ALA A 155 3.86 12.14 -8.08
CA ALA A 155 4.31 13.33 -8.81
C ALA A 155 4.94 13.01 -10.18
N THR A 156 5.30 11.75 -10.45
CA THR A 156 5.79 11.32 -11.77
C THR A 156 4.68 10.88 -12.72
N ALA A 157 3.42 10.92 -12.29
CA ALA A 157 2.31 10.46 -13.12
C ALA A 157 2.17 11.30 -14.39
N ALA A 158 2.13 10.61 -15.53
CA ALA A 158 1.77 11.20 -16.81
C ALA A 158 0.30 10.81 -17.10
N PRO A 159 -0.63 11.77 -17.14
CA PRO A 159 -2.03 11.44 -17.45
C PRO A 159 -2.13 10.89 -18.87
N THR A 160 -2.96 9.88 -19.03
CA THR A 160 -3.17 9.13 -20.30
C THR A 160 -3.71 9.99 -21.45
N HIS A 161 -4.12 11.23 -21.18
CA HIS A 161 -4.70 12.13 -22.17
C HIS A 161 -3.70 12.75 -23.17
N GLN A 162 -2.39 12.49 -23.06
CA GLN A 162 -1.40 13.04 -24.01
C GLN A 162 -1.03 12.10 -25.16
N LEU A 163 -1.68 10.93 -25.31
CA LEU A 163 -1.34 9.97 -26.37
C LEU A 163 -2.31 9.94 -27.56
N THR A 164 -3.26 10.86 -27.67
CA THR A 164 -4.25 10.89 -28.75
C THR A 164 -4.13 12.07 -29.71
N GLU A 165 -3.00 12.77 -29.77
CA GLU A 165 -2.67 13.60 -30.92
C GLU A 165 -1.65 12.90 -31.81
N VAL A 166 -2.04 11.77 -32.42
CA VAL A 166 -1.40 11.29 -33.63
C VAL A 166 -2.04 12.06 -34.78
N ASN A 167 -1.35 13.07 -35.29
CA ASN A 167 -1.59 13.66 -36.59
C ASN A 167 -1.79 12.54 -37.62
N ILE A 168 -2.99 12.44 -38.11
CA ILE A 168 -3.28 11.71 -39.37
C ILE A 168 -3.13 12.75 -40.48
N PRO A 169 -2.22 12.54 -41.44
CA PRO A 169 -2.02 13.42 -42.58
C PRO A 169 -3.20 13.46 -43.52
#